data_3d5796198b1b6bd38d199024cc24a64d
#
_entry.id   3d5796198b1b6bd38d199024cc24a64d
#
_cell.length_a   1.000
_cell.length_b   1.000
_cell.length_c   1.000
_cell.angle_alpha   90.00
_cell.angle_beta   90.00
_cell.angle_gamma   90.00
#
_symmetry.space_group_name_H-M   'P 1'
#
loop_
_entity.id
_entity.type
_entity.pdbx_description
1 polymer ?
#
loop_
_entity_poly.entity_id
_entity_poly.type
_entity_poly.pdbx_seq_one_letter_code
_entity_poly.pdbx_strand_id
1 'polypeptide(L)'
;MTQTSYRLQDIADALGAELRGDPEALISGLATLQAATPGQISFLANPSYARYLAATGASAVIVSDKFAESVPTNVLVLANPYLGYAHLSHWFDPSPRAPAGVHPTAVVDPDARIHESAAVGPHVVIEADVEIGEQVVVGAGSFIGARCRLGDQSVLRPRVTLAHDVILGKRCHILSGAVIGSDGFGFANDRGAWHRIAQIGGVVLGDDVEVGANTTIDRGALDSTLIGNGVKLDNLIQVAHNVQIGDHSAMAAKVGIAGSTRIGKHCVFGGASGVAGHLEIADQVHLTGMTLVTGDIRKSGVYSSGTSAEPNRQWRKNAVRFRQLDSMARQIKELEKKLEG
;
A
#
# COMPACT_ATOMS: atom_id res chain seq x y z
N MET A 1 28.68 -15.34 -0.63
CA MET A 1 27.94 -14.63 -1.67
C MET A 1 28.83 -13.51 -2.15
N THR A 2 29.17 -13.45 -3.42
CA THR A 2 29.91 -12.32 -4.02
C THR A 2 29.01 -11.10 -3.95
N GLN A 3 29.41 -10.10 -3.19
CA GLN A 3 28.70 -8.83 -3.08
C GLN A 3 28.75 -8.16 -4.46
N THR A 4 27.61 -7.98 -5.12
CA THR A 4 27.55 -7.34 -6.43
C THR A 4 27.87 -5.86 -6.25
N SER A 5 28.86 -5.36 -6.99
CA SER A 5 29.25 -3.96 -6.98
C SER A 5 28.97 -3.33 -8.34
N TYR A 6 28.55 -2.08 -8.34
CA TYR A 6 28.25 -1.31 -9.54
C TYR A 6 29.12 -0.05 -9.58
N ARG A 7 29.54 0.36 -10.78
CA ARG A 7 30.24 1.65 -10.94
C ARG A 7 29.24 2.79 -10.70
N LEU A 8 29.71 3.86 -10.11
CA LEU A 8 28.88 5.02 -9.80
C LEU A 8 28.32 5.66 -11.09
N GLN A 9 29.08 5.61 -12.20
CA GLN A 9 28.58 6.06 -13.51
C GLN A 9 27.36 5.24 -13.98
N ASP A 10 27.43 3.90 -13.84
CA ASP A 10 26.32 3.03 -14.27
C ASP A 10 25.04 3.32 -13.46
N ILE A 11 25.20 3.62 -12.17
CA ILE A 11 24.09 4.06 -11.30
C ILE A 11 23.57 5.43 -11.74
N ALA A 12 24.45 6.38 -12.03
CA ALA A 12 24.07 7.72 -12.49
C ALA A 12 23.25 7.65 -13.79
N ASP A 13 23.74 6.89 -14.76
CA ASP A 13 23.09 6.71 -16.07
C ASP A 13 21.70 6.07 -15.93
N ALA A 14 21.59 5.03 -15.10
CA ALA A 14 20.31 4.34 -14.86
C ALA A 14 19.27 5.22 -14.15
N LEU A 15 19.72 6.13 -13.29
CA LEU A 15 18.85 7.06 -12.57
C LEU A 15 18.58 8.37 -13.35
N GLY A 16 19.32 8.62 -14.43
CA GLY A 16 19.32 9.92 -15.11
C GLY A 16 19.85 11.05 -14.20
N ALA A 17 20.83 10.73 -13.34
CA ALA A 17 21.40 11.64 -12.38
C ALA A 17 22.63 12.37 -12.94
N GLU A 18 22.84 13.64 -12.56
CA GLU A 18 24.12 14.31 -12.78
C GLU A 18 25.13 13.79 -11.74
N LEU A 19 26.24 13.23 -12.23
CA LEU A 19 27.34 12.76 -11.37
C LEU A 19 28.36 13.88 -11.15
N ARG A 20 28.67 14.17 -9.90
CA ARG A 20 29.79 15.03 -9.48
C ARG A 20 30.75 14.20 -8.62
N GLY A 21 31.90 13.81 -9.15
CA GLY A 21 32.90 12.99 -8.48
C GLY A 21 33.52 11.92 -9.36
N ASP A 22 34.00 10.84 -8.74
CA ASP A 22 34.68 9.74 -9.42
C ASP A 22 33.67 8.76 -10.06
N PRO A 23 33.61 8.66 -11.42
CA PRO A 23 32.72 7.74 -12.12
C PRO A 23 33.02 6.27 -11.90
N GLU A 24 34.28 5.94 -11.55
CA GLU A 24 34.74 4.57 -11.36
C GLU A 24 34.58 4.08 -9.90
N ALA A 25 34.09 4.95 -8.98
CA ALA A 25 33.82 4.56 -7.61
C ALA A 25 32.85 3.37 -7.56
N LEU A 26 33.21 2.32 -6.80
CA LEU A 26 32.43 1.10 -6.69
C LEU A 26 31.44 1.19 -5.52
N ILE A 27 30.18 0.91 -5.81
CA ILE A 27 29.09 0.89 -4.83
C ILE A 27 28.59 -0.55 -4.68
N SER A 28 28.64 -1.05 -3.46
CA SER A 28 28.28 -2.43 -3.10
C SER A 28 27.06 -2.52 -2.16
N GLY A 29 26.41 -1.39 -1.84
CA GLY A 29 25.25 -1.40 -0.95
C GLY A 29 24.64 -0.03 -0.70
N LEU A 30 23.51 -0.05 -0.04
CA LEU A 30 22.75 1.13 0.42
C LEU A 30 22.82 1.25 1.94
N ALA A 31 22.94 2.47 2.44
CA ALA A 31 22.86 2.76 3.87
C ALA A 31 22.26 4.14 4.17
N THR A 32 21.87 4.36 5.42
CA THR A 32 21.48 5.70 5.87
C THR A 32 22.70 6.62 5.98
N LEU A 33 22.51 7.94 5.93
CA LEU A 33 23.60 8.91 6.06
C LEU A 33 24.45 8.69 7.33
N GLN A 34 23.83 8.27 8.42
CA GLN A 34 24.50 8.07 9.71
C GLN A 34 25.28 6.76 9.81
N ALA A 35 24.83 5.70 9.11
CA ALA A 35 25.40 4.37 9.22
C ALA A 35 26.26 3.97 8.02
N ALA A 36 26.31 4.79 6.99
CA ALA A 36 27.04 4.50 5.77
C ALA A 36 28.54 4.37 6.01
N THR A 37 29.14 3.40 5.35
CA THR A 37 30.58 3.11 5.32
C THR A 37 31.11 3.18 3.88
N PRO A 38 32.44 3.24 3.66
CA PRO A 38 33.00 3.20 2.33
C PRO A 38 32.49 2.03 1.48
N GLY A 39 32.19 2.30 0.22
CA GLY A 39 31.53 1.36 -0.72
C GLY A 39 30.02 1.41 -0.69
N GLN A 40 29.41 2.23 0.15
CA GLN A 40 27.95 2.36 0.19
C GLN A 40 27.47 3.71 -0.34
N ILE A 41 26.28 3.73 -0.90
CA ILE A 41 25.57 4.95 -1.32
C ILE A 41 24.42 5.27 -0.36
N SER A 42 24.24 6.55 -0.08
CA SER A 42 23.13 7.04 0.74
C SER A 42 22.26 8.04 -0.04
N PHE A 43 21.25 8.59 0.60
CA PHE A 43 20.37 9.60 -0.02
C PHE A 43 19.86 10.60 1.03
N LEU A 44 19.55 11.83 0.57
CA LEU A 44 18.88 12.85 1.37
C LEU A 44 17.55 13.23 0.73
N ALA A 45 16.45 12.70 1.24
CA ALA A 45 15.09 13.07 0.83
C ALA A 45 14.47 14.12 1.77
N ASN A 46 14.70 13.99 3.09
CA ASN A 46 14.15 14.90 4.08
C ASN A 46 15.23 15.89 4.55
N PRO A 47 15.02 17.21 4.35
CA PRO A 47 15.99 18.24 4.74
C PRO A 47 16.42 18.22 6.22
N SER A 48 15.59 17.68 7.12
CA SER A 48 15.95 17.58 8.55
C SER A 48 17.17 16.69 8.82
N TYR A 49 17.52 15.80 7.88
CA TYR A 49 18.70 14.95 7.95
C TYR A 49 19.96 15.56 7.32
N ALA A 50 19.89 16.77 6.73
CA ALA A 50 21.03 17.43 6.09
C ALA A 50 22.23 17.61 7.04
N ARG A 51 21.97 17.73 8.35
CA ARG A 51 23.01 17.81 9.38
C ARG A 51 23.97 16.61 9.41
N TYR A 52 23.58 15.48 8.81
CA TYR A 52 24.42 14.27 8.75
C TYR A 52 25.29 14.18 7.49
N LEU A 53 25.08 15.08 6.51
CA LEU A 53 25.83 15.05 5.24
C LEU A 53 27.35 15.21 5.48
N ALA A 54 27.76 16.19 6.28
CA ALA A 54 29.16 16.48 6.49
C ALA A 54 29.95 15.35 7.19
N ALA A 55 29.28 14.48 7.93
CA ALA A 55 29.88 13.39 8.68
C ALA A 55 29.62 12.00 8.11
N THR A 56 28.97 11.92 6.95
CA THR A 56 28.64 10.62 6.35
C THR A 56 29.90 9.88 5.88
N GLY A 57 29.97 8.58 6.14
CA GLY A 57 30.99 7.68 5.59
C GLY A 57 30.63 7.08 4.22
N ALA A 58 29.52 7.52 3.61
CA ALA A 58 29.10 7.03 2.31
C ALA A 58 30.11 7.37 1.21
N SER A 59 30.31 6.47 0.26
CA SER A 59 31.12 6.72 -0.95
C SER A 59 30.41 7.63 -1.95
N ALA A 60 29.06 7.67 -1.91
CA ALA A 60 28.26 8.59 -2.73
C ALA A 60 26.95 8.93 -2.01
N VAL A 61 26.35 10.07 -2.35
CA VAL A 61 25.05 10.48 -1.80
C VAL A 61 24.14 11.00 -2.93
N ILE A 62 22.91 10.52 -2.97
CA ILE A 62 21.86 11.04 -3.85
C ILE A 62 21.20 12.23 -3.16
N VAL A 63 21.26 13.40 -3.77
CA VAL A 63 20.69 14.64 -3.23
C VAL A 63 20.02 15.48 -4.29
N SER A 64 19.20 16.46 -3.88
CA SER A 64 18.80 17.54 -4.78
C SER A 64 19.94 18.55 -4.93
N ASP A 65 19.93 19.31 -6.02
CA ASP A 65 20.99 20.30 -6.34
C ASP A 65 21.29 21.26 -5.18
N LYS A 66 20.26 21.66 -4.42
CA LYS A 66 20.39 22.50 -3.23
C LYS A 66 21.40 22.00 -2.19
N PHE A 67 21.61 20.69 -2.09
CA PHE A 67 22.48 20.08 -1.09
C PHE A 67 23.79 19.53 -1.67
N ALA A 68 23.99 19.61 -2.99
CA ALA A 68 25.13 19.01 -3.66
C ALA A 68 26.48 19.48 -3.11
N GLU A 69 26.65 20.80 -2.89
CA GLU A 69 27.85 21.40 -2.33
C GLU A 69 28.11 21.06 -0.85
N SER A 70 27.11 20.52 -0.15
CA SER A 70 27.25 20.15 1.27
C SER A 70 27.71 18.69 1.47
N VAL A 71 27.88 17.94 0.39
CA VAL A 71 28.31 16.53 0.44
C VAL A 71 29.82 16.45 0.28
N PRO A 72 30.56 15.81 1.22
CA PRO A 72 32.02 15.75 1.18
C PRO A 72 32.60 14.64 0.26
N THR A 73 31.75 13.92 -0.45
CA THR A 73 32.12 12.76 -1.28
C THR A 73 31.43 12.86 -2.64
N ASN A 74 31.37 11.75 -3.41
CA ASN A 74 30.67 11.72 -4.69
C ASN A 74 29.19 12.04 -4.54
N VAL A 75 28.62 12.73 -5.52
CA VAL A 75 27.23 13.19 -5.51
C VAL A 75 26.50 12.73 -6.76
N LEU A 76 25.30 12.21 -6.57
CA LEU A 76 24.32 12.04 -7.64
C LEU A 76 23.20 13.07 -7.45
N VAL A 77 23.10 14.03 -8.37
CA VAL A 77 22.09 15.08 -8.30
C VAL A 77 20.83 14.64 -9.02
N LEU A 78 19.71 14.65 -8.31
CA LEU A 78 18.38 14.34 -8.83
C LEU A 78 17.34 15.33 -8.34
N ALA A 79 16.36 15.65 -9.17
CA ALA A 79 15.22 16.47 -8.76
C ALA A 79 14.41 15.81 -7.62
N ASN A 80 14.31 14.49 -7.64
CA ASN A 80 13.67 13.69 -6.58
C ASN A 80 14.62 12.60 -6.05
N PRO A 81 15.42 12.89 -5.03
CA PRO A 81 16.36 11.92 -4.44
C PRO A 81 15.68 10.67 -3.87
N TYR A 82 14.43 10.79 -3.39
CA TYR A 82 13.69 9.66 -2.83
C TYR A 82 13.27 8.67 -3.92
N LEU A 83 12.89 9.16 -5.09
CA LEU A 83 12.61 8.32 -6.26
C LEU A 83 13.89 7.61 -6.73
N GLY A 84 15.02 8.32 -6.77
CA GLY A 84 16.33 7.71 -7.07
C GLY A 84 16.68 6.57 -6.12
N TYR A 85 16.48 6.78 -4.82
CA TYR A 85 16.63 5.72 -3.81
C TYR A 85 15.68 4.55 -4.07
N ALA A 86 14.41 4.81 -4.37
CA ALA A 86 13.44 3.76 -4.63
C ALA A 86 13.87 2.86 -5.81
N HIS A 87 14.31 3.44 -6.92
CA HIS A 87 14.82 2.68 -8.07
C HIS A 87 16.08 1.89 -7.73
N LEU A 88 17.04 2.53 -7.07
CA LEU A 88 18.32 1.92 -6.74
C LEU A 88 18.18 0.79 -5.69
N SER A 89 17.20 0.86 -4.81
CA SER A 89 16.97 -0.15 -3.78
C SER A 89 16.79 -1.56 -4.35
N HIS A 90 16.20 -1.68 -5.54
CA HIS A 90 16.02 -2.97 -6.20
C HIS A 90 17.34 -3.62 -6.69
N TRP A 91 18.39 -2.82 -6.93
CA TRP A 91 19.70 -3.35 -7.33
C TRP A 91 20.42 -4.04 -6.19
N PHE A 92 20.13 -3.63 -4.96
CA PHE A 92 20.73 -4.15 -3.73
C PHE A 92 19.78 -5.02 -2.91
N ASP A 93 18.61 -5.39 -3.48
CA ASP A 93 17.67 -6.27 -2.81
C ASP A 93 18.26 -7.71 -2.72
N PRO A 94 18.59 -8.19 -1.51
CA PRO A 94 19.16 -9.52 -1.32
C PRO A 94 18.10 -10.63 -1.33
N SER A 95 16.85 -10.30 -1.59
CA SER A 95 15.75 -11.27 -1.53
C SER A 95 16.00 -12.45 -2.47
N PRO A 96 15.89 -13.70 -2.01
CA PRO A 96 16.06 -14.85 -2.86
C PRO A 96 15.03 -14.84 -4.00
N ARG A 97 15.51 -15.06 -5.22
CA ARG A 97 14.62 -15.28 -6.36
C ARG A 97 14.22 -16.75 -6.42
N ALA A 98 12.92 -17.01 -6.50
CA ALA A 98 12.42 -18.37 -6.70
C ALA A 98 12.81 -18.85 -8.11
N PRO A 99 13.36 -20.06 -8.26
CA PRO A 99 13.61 -20.64 -9.58
C PRO A 99 12.27 -20.91 -10.28
N ALA A 100 12.25 -20.78 -11.60
CA ALA A 100 11.10 -21.15 -12.40
C ALA A 100 10.75 -22.64 -12.24
N GLY A 101 9.47 -22.96 -12.38
CA GLY A 101 8.93 -24.31 -12.27
C GLY A 101 8.00 -24.50 -11.08
N VAL A 102 7.40 -25.67 -11.02
CA VAL A 102 6.43 -26.06 -9.98
C VAL A 102 7.14 -26.97 -8.97
N HIS A 103 7.09 -26.59 -7.69
CA HIS A 103 7.68 -27.40 -6.62
C HIS A 103 6.96 -28.76 -6.51
N PRO A 104 7.67 -29.89 -6.30
CA PRO A 104 7.07 -31.23 -6.29
C PRO A 104 5.97 -31.45 -5.23
N THR A 105 5.91 -30.64 -4.19
CA THR A 105 4.88 -30.71 -3.15
C THR A 105 3.69 -29.79 -3.41
N ALA A 106 3.68 -29.04 -4.52
CA ALA A 106 2.50 -28.28 -4.91
C ALA A 106 1.44 -29.23 -5.47
N VAL A 107 0.17 -28.90 -5.21
CA VAL A 107 -0.99 -29.60 -5.77
C VAL A 107 -1.59 -28.70 -6.83
N VAL A 108 -1.54 -29.14 -8.07
CA VAL A 108 -2.00 -28.35 -9.23
C VAL A 108 -3.06 -29.16 -9.96
N ASP A 109 -4.21 -28.53 -10.19
CA ASP A 109 -5.27 -29.11 -10.99
C ASP A 109 -4.80 -29.27 -12.45
N PRO A 110 -5.13 -30.37 -13.14
CA PRO A 110 -4.71 -30.61 -14.52
C PRO A 110 -5.24 -29.57 -15.53
N ASP A 111 -6.34 -28.89 -15.24
CA ASP A 111 -6.91 -27.85 -16.10
C ASP A 111 -6.28 -26.46 -15.85
N ALA A 112 -5.38 -26.33 -14.86
CA ALA A 112 -4.64 -25.09 -14.63
C ALA A 112 -3.56 -24.86 -15.71
N ARG A 113 -3.41 -23.62 -16.14
CA ARG A 113 -2.42 -23.19 -17.12
C ARG A 113 -1.35 -22.33 -16.44
N ILE A 114 -0.13 -22.84 -16.35
CA ILE A 114 1.00 -22.18 -15.70
C ILE A 114 2.08 -21.93 -16.75
N HIS A 115 2.47 -20.65 -16.92
CA HIS A 115 3.56 -20.31 -17.83
C HIS A 115 4.88 -20.92 -17.36
N GLU A 116 5.73 -21.38 -18.27
CA GLU A 116 6.97 -22.09 -17.97
C GLU A 116 7.98 -21.30 -17.14
N SER A 117 7.94 -19.95 -17.26
CA SER A 117 8.79 -19.05 -16.48
C SER A 117 8.24 -18.72 -15.09
N ALA A 118 7.03 -19.18 -14.74
CA ALA A 118 6.48 -18.97 -13.41
C ALA A 118 7.14 -19.86 -12.36
N ALA A 119 7.16 -19.39 -11.11
CA ALA A 119 7.71 -20.10 -9.97
C ALA A 119 6.61 -20.41 -8.95
N VAL A 120 6.29 -21.68 -8.74
CA VAL A 120 5.30 -22.15 -7.77
C VAL A 120 5.99 -22.84 -6.61
N GLY A 121 5.87 -22.28 -5.41
CA GLY A 121 6.53 -22.73 -4.20
C GLY A 121 5.95 -24.01 -3.60
N PRO A 122 6.57 -24.51 -2.52
CA PRO A 122 6.13 -25.74 -1.84
C PRO A 122 4.74 -25.54 -1.20
N HIS A 123 3.95 -26.64 -1.21
CA HIS A 123 2.62 -26.71 -0.61
C HIS A 123 1.62 -25.68 -1.13
N VAL A 124 1.82 -25.14 -2.32
CA VAL A 124 0.84 -24.32 -3.02
C VAL A 124 -0.27 -25.23 -3.55
N VAL A 125 -1.51 -24.76 -3.45
CA VAL A 125 -2.68 -25.42 -4.06
C VAL A 125 -3.22 -24.52 -5.14
N ILE A 126 -3.39 -25.06 -6.35
CA ILE A 126 -3.94 -24.37 -7.53
C ILE A 126 -5.10 -25.18 -8.04
N GLU A 127 -6.30 -24.58 -8.06
CA GLU A 127 -7.53 -25.21 -8.51
C GLU A 127 -7.75 -25.11 -10.04
N ALA A 128 -8.85 -25.66 -10.51
CA ALA A 128 -9.20 -25.75 -11.93
C ALA A 128 -9.31 -24.40 -12.62
N ASP A 129 -8.97 -24.35 -13.91
CA ASP A 129 -9.09 -23.18 -14.79
C ASP A 129 -8.29 -21.95 -14.33
N VAL A 130 -7.30 -22.13 -13.47
CA VAL A 130 -6.38 -21.04 -13.08
C VAL A 130 -5.41 -20.74 -14.22
N GLU A 131 -5.18 -19.45 -14.48
CA GLU A 131 -4.19 -18.98 -15.44
C GLU A 131 -3.08 -18.20 -14.72
N ILE A 132 -1.82 -18.64 -14.84
CA ILE A 132 -0.64 -18.00 -14.26
C ILE A 132 0.28 -17.51 -15.37
N GLY A 133 0.50 -16.20 -15.44
CA GLY A 133 1.27 -15.52 -16.47
C GLY A 133 2.78 -15.67 -16.32
N GLU A 134 3.51 -14.94 -17.18
CA GLU A 134 4.98 -14.97 -17.24
C GLU A 134 5.63 -14.44 -15.97
N GLN A 135 6.68 -15.11 -15.51
CA GLN A 135 7.49 -14.70 -14.36
C GLN A 135 6.69 -14.45 -13.06
N VAL A 136 5.48 -15.00 -12.96
CA VAL A 136 4.69 -14.96 -11.72
C VAL A 136 5.37 -15.82 -10.66
N VAL A 137 5.40 -15.32 -9.42
CA VAL A 137 5.91 -16.06 -8.27
C VAL A 137 4.77 -16.33 -7.30
N VAL A 138 4.52 -17.59 -6.99
CA VAL A 138 3.55 -18.02 -5.98
C VAL A 138 4.28 -18.59 -4.78
N GLY A 139 4.27 -17.85 -3.67
CA GLY A 139 4.96 -18.20 -2.42
C GLY A 139 4.36 -19.42 -1.73
N ALA A 140 5.19 -20.08 -0.92
CA ALA A 140 4.86 -21.31 -0.22
C ALA A 140 3.54 -21.29 0.55
N GLY A 141 2.76 -22.36 0.46
CA GLY A 141 1.51 -22.54 1.19
C GLY A 141 0.38 -21.59 0.80
N SER A 142 0.48 -20.94 -0.37
CA SER A 142 -0.61 -20.13 -0.92
C SER A 142 -1.70 -21.02 -1.54
N PHE A 143 -2.93 -20.51 -1.56
CA PHE A 143 -4.09 -21.14 -2.17
C PHE A 143 -4.62 -20.24 -3.30
N ILE A 144 -4.80 -20.82 -4.48
CA ILE A 144 -5.32 -20.14 -5.67
C ILE A 144 -6.58 -20.88 -6.10
N GLY A 145 -7.71 -20.28 -5.82
CA GLY A 145 -9.04 -20.82 -6.13
C GLY A 145 -9.35 -20.84 -7.63
N ALA A 146 -10.33 -21.61 -7.99
CA ALA A 146 -10.70 -21.86 -9.37
C ALA A 146 -10.97 -20.58 -10.18
N ARG A 147 -10.58 -20.59 -11.47
CA ARG A 147 -10.79 -19.51 -12.44
C ARG A 147 -10.07 -18.20 -12.10
N CYS A 148 -9.10 -18.24 -11.19
CA CYS A 148 -8.23 -17.07 -10.95
C CYS A 148 -7.30 -16.83 -12.13
N ARG A 149 -6.97 -15.55 -12.37
CA ARG A 149 -5.99 -15.12 -13.37
C ARG A 149 -4.95 -14.23 -12.73
N LEU A 150 -3.68 -14.59 -12.90
CA LEU A 150 -2.55 -13.85 -12.37
C LEU A 150 -1.74 -13.28 -13.54
N GLY A 151 -1.74 -11.97 -13.67
CA GLY A 151 -0.99 -11.24 -14.71
C GLY A 151 0.52 -11.32 -14.50
N ASP A 152 1.27 -11.12 -15.59
CA ASP A 152 2.71 -11.28 -15.67
C ASP A 152 3.46 -10.53 -14.56
N GLN A 153 4.56 -11.10 -14.09
CA GLN A 153 5.47 -10.53 -13.10
C GLN A 153 4.82 -10.25 -11.73
N SER A 154 3.63 -10.77 -11.47
CA SER A 154 3.00 -10.64 -10.16
C SER A 154 3.64 -11.59 -9.14
N VAL A 155 3.78 -11.13 -7.91
CA VAL A 155 4.43 -11.85 -6.82
C VAL A 155 3.46 -12.02 -5.66
N LEU A 156 3.13 -13.25 -5.34
CA LEU A 156 2.42 -13.62 -4.12
C LEU A 156 3.44 -14.13 -3.11
N ARG A 157 3.52 -13.47 -1.96
CA ARG A 157 4.35 -13.92 -0.83
C ARG A 157 3.72 -15.16 -0.17
N PRO A 158 4.42 -15.86 0.73
CA PRO A 158 3.88 -17.07 1.35
C PRO A 158 2.52 -16.88 2.03
N ARG A 159 1.67 -17.90 1.95
CA ARG A 159 0.34 -17.96 2.60
C ARG A 159 -0.64 -16.89 2.14
N VAL A 160 -0.60 -16.50 0.89
CA VAL A 160 -1.67 -15.71 0.25
C VAL A 160 -2.82 -16.62 -0.11
N THR A 161 -4.04 -16.14 0.09
CA THR A 161 -5.26 -16.83 -0.33
C THR A 161 -5.98 -15.99 -1.39
N LEU A 162 -6.11 -16.54 -2.59
CA LEU A 162 -7.04 -16.04 -3.60
C LEU A 162 -8.22 -17.00 -3.65
N ALA A 163 -9.42 -16.52 -3.34
CA ALA A 163 -10.62 -17.33 -3.56
C ALA A 163 -10.94 -17.42 -5.06
N HIS A 164 -11.97 -18.15 -5.44
CA HIS A 164 -12.30 -18.31 -6.86
C HIS A 164 -12.70 -16.97 -7.53
N ASP A 165 -12.51 -16.87 -8.87
CA ASP A 165 -12.87 -15.69 -9.68
C ASP A 165 -12.15 -14.39 -9.27
N VAL A 166 -10.89 -14.49 -8.87
CA VAL A 166 -10.01 -13.32 -8.62
C VAL A 166 -9.14 -13.07 -9.84
N ILE A 167 -9.09 -11.83 -10.29
CA ILE A 167 -8.23 -11.40 -11.39
C ILE A 167 -7.20 -10.41 -10.84
N LEU A 168 -5.92 -10.72 -10.99
CA LEU A 168 -4.80 -9.82 -10.74
C LEU A 168 -4.23 -9.34 -12.07
N GLY A 169 -4.02 -8.04 -12.19
CA GLY A 169 -3.24 -7.46 -13.28
C GLY A 169 -1.76 -7.82 -13.20
N LYS A 170 -0.93 -7.14 -13.98
CA LYS A 170 0.52 -7.36 -14.04
C LYS A 170 1.25 -6.66 -12.89
N ARG A 171 2.41 -7.20 -12.50
CA ARG A 171 3.31 -6.61 -11.50
C ARG A 171 2.65 -6.32 -10.15
N CYS A 172 1.64 -7.11 -9.80
CA CYS A 172 1.02 -7.02 -8.49
C CYS A 172 1.91 -7.65 -7.42
N HIS A 173 2.00 -7.01 -6.26
CA HIS A 173 2.70 -7.54 -5.09
C HIS A 173 1.70 -7.81 -3.97
N ILE A 174 1.47 -9.10 -3.66
CA ILE A 174 0.55 -9.51 -2.61
C ILE A 174 1.35 -10.07 -1.45
N LEU A 175 1.30 -9.40 -0.30
CA LEU A 175 2.12 -9.77 0.87
C LEU A 175 1.47 -10.89 1.69
N SER A 176 2.29 -11.49 2.54
CA SER A 176 1.94 -12.73 3.28
C SER A 176 0.66 -12.60 4.10
N GLY A 177 -0.16 -13.61 4.03
CA GLY A 177 -1.43 -13.70 4.78
C GLY A 177 -2.56 -12.83 4.24
N ALA A 178 -2.37 -12.12 3.12
CA ALA A 178 -3.46 -11.42 2.46
C ALA A 178 -4.52 -12.41 1.95
N VAL A 179 -5.79 -12.04 2.06
CA VAL A 179 -6.95 -12.83 1.60
C VAL A 179 -7.75 -11.99 0.63
N ILE A 180 -7.85 -12.44 -0.61
CA ILE A 180 -8.56 -11.72 -1.68
C ILE A 180 -9.70 -12.60 -2.19
N GLY A 181 -10.91 -12.04 -2.20
CA GLY A 181 -12.11 -12.70 -2.70
C GLY A 181 -12.86 -13.51 -1.65
N SER A 182 -12.64 -13.29 -0.34
CA SER A 182 -13.52 -13.85 0.69
C SER A 182 -14.94 -13.31 0.56
N ASP A 183 -15.92 -14.06 1.08
CA ASP A 183 -17.31 -13.60 1.08
C ASP A 183 -17.45 -12.31 1.91
N GLY A 184 -18.13 -11.32 1.34
CA GLY A 184 -18.53 -10.12 2.02
C GLY A 184 -19.56 -10.36 3.13
N PHE A 185 -19.74 -9.40 4.01
CA PHE A 185 -20.72 -9.44 5.09
C PHE A 185 -22.14 -9.15 4.54
N GLY A 186 -22.77 -10.20 4.00
CA GLY A 186 -24.09 -10.13 3.39
C GLY A 186 -25.10 -11.01 4.12
N PHE A 187 -26.06 -10.39 4.84
CA PHE A 187 -27.11 -11.09 5.57
C PHE A 187 -28.44 -10.36 5.47
N ALA A 188 -29.53 -11.09 5.24
CA ALA A 188 -30.89 -10.59 5.36
C ALA A 188 -31.42 -10.91 6.77
N ASN A 189 -32.08 -9.93 7.40
CA ASN A 189 -32.72 -10.15 8.70
C ASN A 189 -34.18 -10.52 8.51
N ASP A 190 -34.60 -11.66 9.07
CA ASP A 190 -36.00 -12.01 9.23
C ASP A 190 -36.32 -12.21 10.70
N ARG A 191 -37.05 -11.27 11.30
CA ARG A 191 -37.54 -11.31 12.67
C ARG A 191 -36.46 -11.61 13.73
N GLY A 192 -35.26 -11.04 13.52
CA GLY A 192 -34.11 -11.24 14.41
C GLY A 192 -33.19 -12.41 14.00
N ALA A 193 -33.55 -13.24 13.04
CA ALA A 193 -32.68 -14.27 12.45
C ALA A 193 -31.93 -13.73 11.23
N TRP A 194 -30.64 -14.06 11.12
CA TRP A 194 -29.79 -13.63 10.02
C TRP A 194 -29.67 -14.77 8.98
N HIS A 195 -30.07 -14.50 7.75
CA HIS A 195 -29.97 -15.42 6.61
C HIS A 195 -28.82 -14.97 5.70
N ARG A 196 -27.87 -15.88 5.46
CA ARG A 196 -26.71 -15.60 4.63
C ARG A 196 -27.12 -15.34 3.18
N ILE A 197 -26.58 -14.30 2.58
CA ILE A 197 -26.68 -14.00 1.15
C ILE A 197 -25.42 -14.52 0.48
N ALA A 198 -25.57 -15.35 -0.55
CA ALA A 198 -24.44 -15.83 -1.35
C ALA A 198 -23.73 -14.64 -2.01
N GLN A 199 -22.42 -14.64 -1.94
CA GLN A 199 -21.56 -13.65 -2.57
C GLN A 199 -21.01 -14.26 -3.87
N ILE A 200 -21.57 -13.85 -5.00
CA ILE A 200 -21.30 -14.48 -6.31
C ILE A 200 -20.51 -13.61 -7.28
N GLY A 201 -20.20 -12.36 -6.89
CA GLY A 201 -19.27 -11.52 -7.62
C GLY A 201 -17.82 -11.95 -7.45
N GLY A 202 -16.90 -11.26 -8.10
CA GLY A 202 -15.46 -11.50 -8.02
C GLY A 202 -14.68 -10.34 -7.37
N VAL A 203 -13.36 -10.38 -7.58
CA VAL A 203 -12.45 -9.26 -7.29
C VAL A 203 -11.54 -9.05 -8.48
N VAL A 204 -11.37 -7.80 -8.89
CA VAL A 204 -10.45 -7.43 -9.97
C VAL A 204 -9.46 -6.37 -9.47
N LEU A 205 -8.17 -6.69 -9.55
CA LEU A 205 -7.08 -5.76 -9.32
C LEU A 205 -6.45 -5.39 -10.66
N GLY A 206 -6.18 -4.10 -10.85
CA GLY A 206 -5.41 -3.60 -11.99
C GLY A 206 -3.93 -3.94 -11.90
N ASP A 207 -3.13 -3.29 -12.75
CA ASP A 207 -1.68 -3.43 -12.79
C ASP A 207 -1.00 -2.68 -11.63
N ASP A 208 0.20 -3.12 -11.24
CA ASP A 208 1.07 -2.44 -10.25
C ASP A 208 0.41 -2.25 -8.86
N VAL A 209 -0.54 -3.10 -8.49
CA VAL A 209 -1.21 -3.05 -7.19
C VAL A 209 -0.34 -3.72 -6.13
N GLU A 210 -0.26 -3.10 -4.95
CA GLU A 210 0.35 -3.71 -3.77
C GLU A 210 -0.68 -3.93 -2.67
N VAL A 211 -0.73 -5.15 -2.11
CA VAL A 211 -1.62 -5.53 -1.02
C VAL A 211 -0.79 -6.01 0.16
N GLY A 212 -0.84 -5.27 1.24
CA GLY A 212 -0.08 -5.49 2.47
C GLY A 212 -0.46 -6.78 3.21
N ALA A 213 0.38 -7.15 4.15
CA ALA A 213 0.21 -8.39 4.92
C ALA A 213 -1.10 -8.40 5.72
N ASN A 214 -1.80 -9.54 5.68
CA ASN A 214 -3.09 -9.76 6.35
C ASN A 214 -4.18 -8.73 5.97
N THR A 215 -4.06 -8.09 4.83
CA THR A 215 -5.13 -7.26 4.24
C THR A 215 -6.18 -8.17 3.62
N THR A 216 -7.45 -7.82 3.80
CA THR A 216 -8.58 -8.56 3.25
C THR A 216 -9.34 -7.71 2.24
N ILE A 217 -9.66 -8.31 1.08
CA ILE A 217 -10.48 -7.70 0.03
C ILE A 217 -11.62 -8.66 -0.26
N ASP A 218 -12.83 -8.28 0.16
CA ASP A 218 -14.01 -9.12 -0.03
C ASP A 218 -14.50 -9.05 -1.47
N ARG A 219 -15.07 -10.16 -1.94
CA ARG A 219 -15.75 -10.22 -3.23
C ARG A 219 -17.04 -9.41 -3.22
N GLY A 220 -17.45 -8.96 -4.37
CA GLY A 220 -18.75 -8.32 -4.47
C GLY A 220 -19.90 -9.31 -4.30
N ALA A 221 -21.05 -8.80 -3.91
CA ALA A 221 -22.25 -9.60 -3.74
C ALA A 221 -22.76 -10.16 -5.09
N LEU A 222 -22.86 -9.31 -6.10
CA LEU A 222 -23.24 -9.64 -7.48
C LEU A 222 -22.16 -9.17 -8.46
N ASP A 223 -21.85 -7.88 -8.46
CA ASP A 223 -20.75 -7.30 -9.24
C ASP A 223 -19.42 -7.45 -8.51
N SER A 224 -18.30 -7.24 -9.18
CA SER A 224 -16.98 -7.37 -8.59
C SER A 224 -16.59 -6.17 -7.70
N THR A 225 -15.76 -6.41 -6.70
CA THR A 225 -14.94 -5.40 -6.02
C THR A 225 -13.79 -5.03 -6.96
N LEU A 226 -13.51 -3.71 -7.13
CA LEU A 226 -12.58 -3.22 -8.15
C LEU A 226 -11.47 -2.38 -7.51
N ILE A 227 -10.22 -2.75 -7.77
CA ILE A 227 -9.03 -2.02 -7.34
C ILE A 227 -8.29 -1.53 -8.59
N GLY A 228 -8.14 -0.22 -8.73
CA GLY A 228 -7.49 0.41 -9.89
C GLY A 228 -5.99 0.16 -9.97
N ASN A 229 -5.39 0.63 -11.07
CA ASN A 229 -3.94 0.48 -11.28
C ASN A 229 -3.12 1.27 -10.27
N GLY A 230 -1.97 0.75 -9.87
CA GLY A 230 -1.01 1.44 -9.01
C GLY A 230 -1.48 1.69 -7.57
N VAL A 231 -2.61 1.11 -7.16
CA VAL A 231 -3.13 1.23 -5.79
C VAL A 231 -2.19 0.56 -4.80
N LYS A 232 -1.95 1.22 -3.65
CA LYS A 232 -1.11 0.71 -2.56
C LYS A 232 -1.95 0.56 -1.30
N LEU A 233 -2.15 -0.67 -0.87
CA LEU A 233 -2.83 -1.02 0.38
C LEU A 233 -1.79 -1.56 1.35
N ASP A 234 -1.63 -0.90 2.49
CA ASP A 234 -0.74 -1.34 3.56
C ASP A 234 -1.34 -2.53 4.34
N ASN A 235 -0.75 -2.91 5.45
CA ASN A 235 -1.11 -4.08 6.24
C ASN A 235 -2.44 -3.91 6.99
N LEU A 236 -3.15 -5.02 7.18
CA LEU A 236 -4.36 -5.09 8.02
C LEU A 236 -5.50 -4.17 7.53
N ILE A 237 -5.60 -3.93 6.24
CA ILE A 237 -6.70 -3.17 5.65
C ILE A 237 -7.89 -4.08 5.42
N GLN A 238 -9.11 -3.56 5.62
CA GLN A 238 -10.35 -4.21 5.23
C GLN A 238 -11.00 -3.44 4.08
N VAL A 239 -11.11 -4.07 2.92
CA VAL A 239 -11.90 -3.60 1.79
C VAL A 239 -13.12 -4.49 1.68
N ALA A 240 -14.31 -3.95 1.97
CA ALA A 240 -15.55 -4.70 1.94
C ALA A 240 -16.07 -4.90 0.50
N HIS A 241 -17.13 -5.70 0.37
CA HIS A 241 -17.75 -6.07 -0.90
C HIS A 241 -18.16 -4.87 -1.77
N ASN A 242 -18.03 -4.99 -3.08
CA ASN A 242 -18.43 -3.99 -4.07
C ASN A 242 -17.75 -2.61 -3.93
N VAL A 243 -16.68 -2.50 -3.15
CA VAL A 243 -15.87 -1.28 -3.08
C VAL A 243 -15.15 -1.09 -4.42
N GLN A 244 -15.03 0.18 -4.84
CA GLN A 244 -14.24 0.58 -5.99
C GLN A 244 -13.19 1.60 -5.55
N ILE A 245 -11.90 1.32 -5.84
CA ILE A 245 -10.79 2.22 -5.53
C ILE A 245 -10.14 2.67 -6.84
N GLY A 246 -10.11 3.97 -7.07
CA GLY A 246 -9.50 4.58 -8.26
C GLY A 246 -7.98 4.50 -8.27
N ASP A 247 -7.40 4.63 -9.48
CA ASP A 247 -5.98 4.47 -9.74
C ASP A 247 -5.09 5.31 -8.82
N HIS A 248 -3.90 4.78 -8.50
CA HIS A 248 -2.84 5.45 -7.75
C HIS A 248 -3.25 5.95 -6.37
N SER A 249 -4.30 5.41 -5.78
CA SER A 249 -4.67 5.69 -4.40
C SER A 249 -3.83 4.86 -3.42
N ALA A 250 -3.50 5.43 -2.26
CA ALA A 250 -2.67 4.79 -1.24
C ALA A 250 -3.37 4.83 0.13
N MET A 251 -3.34 3.72 0.84
CA MET A 251 -4.00 3.58 2.14
C MET A 251 -3.02 2.98 3.13
N ALA A 252 -2.81 3.69 4.23
CA ALA A 252 -1.96 3.23 5.31
C ALA A 252 -2.66 2.15 6.16
N ALA A 253 -1.90 1.49 7.03
CA ALA A 253 -2.36 0.33 7.78
C ALA A 253 -3.66 0.55 8.56
N LYS A 254 -4.46 -0.52 8.63
CA LYS A 254 -5.72 -0.60 9.40
C LYS A 254 -6.84 0.32 8.86
N VAL A 255 -6.77 0.81 7.65
CA VAL A 255 -7.90 1.49 7.00
C VAL A 255 -9.04 0.49 6.82
N GLY A 256 -10.27 0.91 7.11
CA GLY A 256 -11.50 0.13 6.89
C GLY A 256 -12.43 0.85 5.92
N ILE A 257 -12.85 0.16 4.86
CA ILE A 257 -13.77 0.69 3.86
C ILE A 257 -14.98 -0.21 3.82
N ALA A 258 -16.14 0.34 4.19
CA ALA A 258 -17.39 -0.40 4.17
C ALA A 258 -17.96 -0.55 2.75
N GLY A 259 -18.86 -1.52 2.59
CA GLY A 259 -19.34 -1.99 1.30
C GLY A 259 -19.93 -0.93 0.38
N SER A 260 -19.79 -1.16 -0.92
CA SER A 260 -20.33 -0.32 -2.01
C SER A 260 -19.84 1.13 -2.05
N THR A 261 -18.76 1.43 -1.35
CA THR A 261 -18.12 2.76 -1.38
C THR A 261 -17.24 2.91 -2.63
N ARG A 262 -17.30 4.08 -3.25
CA ARG A 262 -16.48 4.46 -4.41
C ARG A 262 -15.45 5.49 -4.00
N ILE A 263 -14.19 5.21 -4.21
CA ILE A 263 -13.06 6.09 -3.91
C ILE A 263 -12.41 6.49 -5.21
N GLY A 264 -12.22 7.79 -5.39
CA GLY A 264 -11.58 8.37 -6.56
C GLY A 264 -10.10 8.03 -6.69
N LYS A 265 -9.45 8.62 -7.69
CA LYS A 265 -8.03 8.45 -8.01
C LYS A 265 -7.14 9.32 -7.11
N HIS A 266 -5.89 8.88 -6.93
CA HIS A 266 -4.86 9.64 -6.20
C HIS A 266 -5.27 10.03 -4.77
N CYS A 267 -6.14 9.24 -4.14
CA CYS A 267 -6.52 9.44 -2.75
C CYS A 267 -5.43 8.89 -1.81
N VAL A 268 -5.25 9.55 -0.65
CA VAL A 268 -4.29 9.11 0.37
C VAL A 268 -5.01 9.01 1.71
N PHE A 269 -5.11 7.80 2.27
CA PHE A 269 -5.79 7.58 3.55
C PHE A 269 -4.79 7.27 4.64
N GLY A 270 -4.77 8.11 5.66
CA GLY A 270 -3.97 7.91 6.87
C GLY A 270 -4.43 6.68 7.66
N GLY A 271 -3.49 6.08 8.41
CA GLY A 271 -3.73 4.83 9.14
C GLY A 271 -4.94 4.85 10.05
N ALA A 272 -5.62 3.72 10.14
CA ALA A 272 -6.83 3.51 10.93
C ALA A 272 -8.01 4.45 10.58
N SER A 273 -8.02 5.05 9.38
CA SER A 273 -9.20 5.76 8.90
C SER A 273 -10.33 4.78 8.59
N GLY A 274 -11.56 5.21 8.83
CA GLY A 274 -12.77 4.44 8.56
C GLY A 274 -13.69 5.18 7.58
N VAL A 275 -14.23 4.47 6.58
CA VAL A 275 -15.16 5.02 5.59
C VAL A 275 -16.45 4.20 5.64
N ALA A 276 -17.57 4.85 5.91
CA ALA A 276 -18.89 4.21 5.94
C ALA A 276 -19.30 3.72 4.54
N GLY A 277 -20.30 2.84 4.48
CA GLY A 277 -20.75 2.24 3.24
C GLY A 277 -21.53 3.17 2.33
N HIS A 278 -21.56 2.83 1.03
CA HIS A 278 -22.34 3.52 -0.01
C HIS A 278 -21.97 5.00 -0.21
N LEU A 279 -20.71 5.37 0.05
CA LEU A 279 -20.24 6.74 -0.10
C LEU A 279 -19.48 6.95 -1.42
N GLU A 280 -19.46 8.20 -1.87
CA GLU A 280 -18.65 8.68 -2.98
C GLU A 280 -17.56 9.64 -2.47
N ILE A 281 -16.29 9.27 -2.72
CA ILE A 281 -15.12 10.06 -2.35
C ILE A 281 -14.46 10.55 -3.64
N ALA A 282 -14.35 11.86 -3.80
CA ALA A 282 -13.76 12.50 -4.96
C ALA A 282 -12.26 12.14 -5.13
N ASP A 283 -11.72 12.42 -6.30
CA ASP A 283 -10.28 12.30 -6.57
C ASP A 283 -9.45 13.20 -5.64
N GLN A 284 -8.22 12.80 -5.36
CA GLN A 284 -7.22 13.58 -4.62
C GLN A 284 -7.67 13.98 -3.20
N VAL A 285 -8.48 13.15 -2.56
CA VAL A 285 -8.82 13.31 -1.14
C VAL A 285 -7.72 12.72 -0.26
N HIS A 286 -7.30 13.51 0.74
CA HIS A 286 -6.36 13.07 1.75
C HIS A 286 -7.05 13.00 3.11
N LEU A 287 -7.21 11.80 3.66
CA LEU A 287 -7.68 11.58 5.03
C LEU A 287 -6.49 11.50 5.98
N THR A 288 -6.49 12.30 7.04
CA THR A 288 -5.49 12.16 8.11
C THR A 288 -5.76 10.88 8.93
N GLY A 289 -4.77 10.45 9.73
CA GLY A 289 -4.92 9.21 10.52
C GLY A 289 -6.15 9.22 11.43
N MET A 290 -6.79 8.06 11.58
CA MET A 290 -7.98 7.84 12.40
C MET A 290 -9.21 8.69 11.99
N THR A 291 -9.25 9.20 10.77
CA THR A 291 -10.41 9.95 10.27
C THR A 291 -11.60 9.02 10.03
N LEU A 292 -12.77 9.37 10.55
CA LEU A 292 -14.04 8.70 10.27
C LEU A 292 -14.85 9.51 9.25
N VAL A 293 -15.16 8.89 8.11
CA VAL A 293 -15.98 9.48 7.04
C VAL A 293 -17.36 8.83 7.06
N THR A 294 -18.41 9.63 7.25
CA THR A 294 -19.80 9.17 7.34
C THR A 294 -20.72 9.79 6.27
N GLY A 295 -20.16 10.52 5.33
CA GLY A 295 -20.87 11.13 4.21
C GLY A 295 -19.97 11.35 3.01
N ASP A 296 -20.55 11.65 1.85
CA ASP A 296 -19.79 11.90 0.62
C ASP A 296 -18.78 13.03 0.79
N ILE A 297 -17.61 12.83 0.15
CA ILE A 297 -16.61 13.88 0.00
C ILE A 297 -16.51 14.23 -1.48
N ARG A 298 -17.10 15.35 -1.86
CA ARG A 298 -17.28 15.76 -3.28
C ARG A 298 -16.19 16.68 -3.81
N LYS A 299 -15.21 17.06 -2.99
CA LYS A 299 -14.11 17.94 -3.38
C LYS A 299 -12.79 17.36 -2.92
N SER A 300 -11.73 17.50 -3.75
CA SER A 300 -10.35 17.23 -3.35
C SER A 300 -9.96 18.08 -2.13
N GLY A 301 -9.02 17.58 -1.33
CA GLY A 301 -8.51 18.30 -0.17
C GLY A 301 -8.14 17.39 0.98
N VAL A 302 -7.70 17.99 2.08
CA VAL A 302 -7.31 17.28 3.30
C VAL A 302 -8.47 17.31 4.29
N TYR A 303 -8.83 16.14 4.80
CA TYR A 303 -9.95 15.96 5.74
C TYR A 303 -9.47 15.26 7.00
N SER A 304 -10.00 15.68 8.13
CA SER A 304 -9.66 15.14 9.44
C SER A 304 -10.90 15.00 10.31
N SER A 305 -10.90 14.02 11.20
CA SER A 305 -11.90 13.92 12.26
C SER A 305 -11.25 13.50 13.58
N GLY A 306 -12.02 13.57 14.67
CA GLY A 306 -11.52 13.26 15.99
C GLY A 306 -10.68 14.38 16.61
N THR A 307 -10.14 14.12 17.80
CA THR A 307 -9.31 15.06 18.55
C THR A 307 -7.90 14.52 18.69
N SER A 308 -6.91 15.42 18.66
CA SER A 308 -5.52 15.08 18.94
C SER A 308 -5.34 14.58 20.37
N ALA A 309 -4.24 13.84 20.61
CA ALA A 309 -3.88 13.42 21.95
C ALA A 309 -3.58 14.64 22.84
N GLU A 310 -4.13 14.65 24.04
CA GLU A 310 -3.94 15.67 25.04
C GLU A 310 -3.53 15.01 26.37
N PRO A 311 -2.91 15.75 27.32
CA PRO A 311 -2.73 15.27 28.67
C PRO A 311 -4.07 14.79 29.27
N ASN A 312 -4.10 13.62 29.91
CA ASN A 312 -5.34 12.95 30.32
C ASN A 312 -6.28 13.85 31.14
N ARG A 313 -5.73 14.70 32.03
CA ARG A 313 -6.52 15.63 32.84
C ARG A 313 -7.28 16.64 31.94
N GLN A 314 -6.64 17.13 30.88
CA GLN A 314 -7.26 18.06 29.94
C GLN A 314 -8.30 17.36 29.08
N TRP A 315 -7.95 16.17 28.55
CA TRP A 315 -8.87 15.34 27.76
C TRP A 315 -10.17 15.04 28.50
N ARG A 316 -10.09 14.63 29.79
CA ARG A 316 -11.28 14.37 30.63
C ARG A 316 -12.19 15.59 30.74
N LYS A 317 -11.61 16.79 30.93
CA LYS A 317 -12.41 18.03 30.99
C LYS A 317 -13.08 18.32 29.65
N ASN A 318 -12.36 18.16 28.55
CA ASN A 318 -12.88 18.42 27.21
C ASN A 318 -13.96 17.39 26.84
N ALA A 319 -13.78 16.12 27.18
CA ALA A 319 -14.78 15.07 26.96
C ALA A 319 -16.11 15.33 27.68
N VAL A 320 -16.08 15.88 28.91
CA VAL A 320 -17.30 16.31 29.62
C VAL A 320 -17.96 17.49 28.91
N ARG A 321 -17.20 18.51 28.56
CA ARG A 321 -17.72 19.70 27.85
C ARG A 321 -18.30 19.36 26.49
N PHE A 322 -17.67 18.43 25.76
CA PHE A 322 -18.17 17.96 24.46
C PHE A 322 -19.61 17.43 24.58
N ARG A 323 -19.91 16.66 25.66
CA ARG A 323 -21.27 16.15 25.92
C ARG A 323 -22.27 17.24 26.28
N GLN A 324 -21.79 18.45 26.66
CA GLN A 324 -22.60 19.58 27.06
C GLN A 324 -22.80 20.60 25.92
N LEU A 325 -22.21 20.39 24.74
CA LEU A 325 -22.22 21.36 23.63
C LEU A 325 -23.66 21.80 23.26
N ASP A 326 -24.61 20.86 23.17
CA ASP A 326 -25.97 21.17 22.84
C ASP A 326 -26.64 22.11 23.90
N SER A 327 -26.44 21.82 25.19
CA SER A 327 -26.95 22.64 26.29
C SER A 327 -26.30 24.04 26.29
N MET A 328 -24.99 24.09 26.02
CA MET A 328 -24.26 25.36 25.91
C MET A 328 -24.77 26.21 24.72
N ALA A 329 -24.99 25.57 23.57
CA ALA A 329 -25.54 26.26 22.38
C ALA A 329 -26.94 26.83 22.64
N ARG A 330 -27.80 26.09 23.36
CA ARG A 330 -29.13 26.60 23.76
C ARG A 330 -29.04 27.80 24.71
N GLN A 331 -28.14 27.73 25.72
CA GLN A 331 -27.92 28.84 26.64
C GLN A 331 -27.40 30.10 25.93
N ILE A 332 -26.51 29.93 24.97
CA ILE A 332 -26.02 31.06 24.15
C ILE A 332 -27.16 31.71 23.38
N LYS A 333 -28.00 30.94 22.71
CA LYS A 333 -29.16 31.46 21.98
C LYS A 333 -30.16 32.17 22.89
N GLU A 334 -30.35 31.69 24.12
CA GLU A 334 -31.21 32.38 25.11
C GLU A 334 -30.63 33.70 25.60
N LEU A 335 -29.30 33.76 25.76
CA LEU A 335 -28.61 34.99 26.15
C LEU A 335 -28.66 36.03 25.02
N GLU A 336 -28.41 35.60 23.76
CA GLU A 336 -28.55 36.47 22.58
C GLU A 336 -29.95 37.13 22.51
N LYS A 337 -31.02 36.33 22.66
CA LYS A 337 -32.39 36.85 22.69
C LYS A 337 -32.66 37.87 23.82
N LYS A 338 -31.98 37.71 24.96
CA LYS A 338 -32.12 38.65 26.10
C LYS A 338 -31.34 39.94 25.90
N LEU A 339 -30.34 39.94 25.02
CA LEU A 339 -29.57 41.15 24.71
C LEU A 339 -30.14 41.95 23.55
N GLU A 340 -30.96 41.34 22.70
CA GLU A 340 -31.62 41.97 21.56
C GLU A 340 -33.01 42.59 21.91
N GLY A 341 -33.55 42.29 23.07
CA GLY A 341 -34.83 42.82 23.58
C GLY A 341 -34.65 43.71 24.80
#